data_72dbe8a219103eb487948518b40396fe
#
_entry.id   72dbe8a219103eb487948518b40396fe
#
_cell.length_a   1.000
_cell.length_b   1.000
_cell.length_c   1.000
_cell.angle_alpha   90.00
_cell.angle_beta   90.00
_cell.angle_gamma   90.00
#
_symmetry.space_group_name_H-M   'P 1'
#
loop_
_entity.id
_entity.type
_entity.pdbx_description
1 polymer ?
#
loop_
_entity_poly.entity_id
_entity_poly.type
_entity_poly.pdbx_seq_one_letter_code
_entity_poly.pdbx_strand_id
1 'polypeptide(L)'
;MTQPLLRGTLRPDPAGPAGPVGPAGRAPLLVLGPSLGTTTTLWDAVVDALGAPSAPNLRVLSFDLPGHGVSPAAREPFTVAELADAVIALVDSATAAALGPDAAPESFHYAGISLGGAVGLELGIRHPGRLLSLSVVCSAARIGTAEGWHERAARIRASGTPSMVIGSAERWFAPGFLERDPAAGAGALNRLLDIDDESYALCCEALAGFDAREAVAGIPLRMLCVAGELDLAAPRALVAELAAAVPGARYAEIAGAAHLPSLERPRELAGLLLDQLMETPPAPPAEHPIGRPSAREPAARTVAEVYSAGLAVRRAVLGDTHVDAATAAITPETADFQDFITRYAWGEIWTRPGLDRRTRSFLTLACLITGGHEHELAMHVRAALTNGLSRAEISEAMLHTAIYAGVPAANSALSIARTTFAALDEEAALPAECAPDAEPGADSSQTPSRP
;
A
#
# COMPACT_ATOMS: atom_id res chain seq x y z
N MET A 1 -12.00 1.66 20.13
CA MET A 1 -10.63 1.51 20.66
C MET A 1 -9.98 2.88 20.58
N THR A 2 -9.18 3.27 21.54
CA THR A 2 -8.60 4.62 21.62
C THR A 2 -7.22 4.57 20.96
N GLN A 3 -7.02 5.38 19.92
CA GLN A 3 -5.73 5.50 19.23
C GLN A 3 -4.63 5.85 20.25
N PRO A 4 -3.51 5.11 20.30
CA PRO A 4 -2.42 5.38 21.22
C PRO A 4 -1.75 6.72 20.90
N LEU A 5 -1.33 7.44 21.94
CA LEU A 5 -0.62 8.71 21.77
C LEU A 5 0.89 8.44 21.64
N LEU A 6 1.48 8.87 20.52
CA LEU A 6 2.91 8.83 20.30
C LEU A 6 3.55 10.21 20.55
N ARG A 7 4.79 10.21 21.01
CA ARG A 7 5.66 11.37 21.09
C ARG A 7 6.98 11.06 20.38
N GLY A 8 7.60 12.10 19.85
CA GLY A 8 8.86 11.96 19.11
C GLY A 8 9.71 13.21 19.22
N THR A 9 10.93 13.06 18.76
CA THR A 9 11.91 14.14 18.67
C THR A 9 12.11 14.49 17.21
N LEU A 10 11.76 15.74 16.86
CA LEU A 10 12.09 16.31 15.55
C LEU A 10 13.48 16.95 15.64
N ARG A 11 14.46 16.39 14.93
CA ARG A 11 15.74 17.06 14.74
C ARG A 11 15.58 18.12 13.67
N PRO A 12 15.91 19.39 13.99
CA PRO A 12 15.76 20.49 13.05
C PRO A 12 16.64 20.33 11.83
N ASP A 13 16.21 21.01 10.76
CA ASP A 13 16.98 21.20 9.54
C ASP A 13 18.39 21.72 9.88
N PRO A 14 19.48 20.99 9.61
CA PRO A 14 20.79 21.58 9.73
C PRO A 14 20.88 22.71 8.70
N ALA A 15 20.99 23.96 9.15
CA ALA A 15 21.10 25.14 8.32
C ALA A 15 22.34 25.02 7.40
N GLY A 16 22.19 24.48 6.21
CA GLY A 16 23.24 24.27 5.22
C GLY A 16 22.67 24.32 3.80
N PRO A 17 23.51 24.62 2.78
CA PRO A 17 23.06 24.91 1.44
C PRO A 17 22.56 23.70 0.69
N ALA A 18 21.39 23.88 0.04
CA ALA A 18 20.92 23.22 -1.17
C ALA A 18 21.06 21.68 -1.27
N GLY A 19 20.16 20.97 -0.61
CA GLY A 19 19.71 19.62 -0.98
C GLY A 19 18.38 19.68 -1.75
N PRO A 20 17.85 18.51 -2.20
CA PRO A 20 16.53 18.47 -2.84
C PRO A 20 15.50 19.11 -1.93
N VAL A 21 14.74 20.04 -2.47
CA VAL A 21 13.73 20.81 -1.76
C VAL A 21 12.40 20.12 -2.00
N GLY A 22 11.73 19.65 -0.93
CA GLY A 22 10.40 19.10 -1.00
C GLY A 22 9.34 20.12 -1.49
N PRO A 23 8.09 19.71 -1.69
CA PRO A 23 7.04 20.51 -2.36
C PRO A 23 6.74 21.88 -1.76
N ALA A 24 7.23 22.20 -0.56
CA ALA A 24 7.05 23.48 0.12
C ALA A 24 8.35 24.26 0.36
N GLY A 25 9.44 23.96 -0.36
CA GLY A 25 10.74 24.62 -0.13
C GLY A 25 11.46 24.14 1.14
N ARG A 26 11.06 23.02 1.76
CA ARG A 26 11.65 22.44 2.97
C ARG A 26 12.41 21.16 2.66
N ALA A 27 13.36 20.82 3.51
CA ALA A 27 14.03 19.53 3.45
C ALA A 27 13.02 18.39 3.61
N PRO A 28 13.18 17.26 2.90
CA PRO A 28 12.32 16.09 3.04
C PRO A 28 12.27 15.61 4.50
N LEU A 29 11.12 15.09 4.91
CA LEU A 29 10.93 14.51 6.25
C LEU A 29 11.16 12.99 6.19
N LEU A 30 12.03 12.49 7.05
CA LEU A 30 12.21 11.06 7.33
C LEU A 30 11.65 10.74 8.72
N VAL A 31 10.69 9.84 8.80
CA VAL A 31 10.11 9.35 10.05
C VAL A 31 10.71 8.00 10.39
N LEU A 32 11.20 7.84 11.64
CA LEU A 32 11.92 6.65 12.10
C LEU A 32 11.16 5.93 13.21
N GLY A 33 10.77 4.67 12.94
CA GLY A 33 10.02 3.81 13.86
C GLY A 33 10.93 2.81 14.60
N PRO A 34 10.83 2.71 15.95
CA PRO A 34 11.70 1.89 16.77
C PRO A 34 11.28 0.40 16.77
N SER A 35 12.19 -0.47 17.22
CA SER A 35 11.88 -1.85 17.59
C SER A 35 11.17 -1.91 18.95
N LEU A 36 10.39 -2.95 19.18
CA LEU A 36 9.79 -3.23 20.49
C LEU A 36 10.87 -3.37 21.55
N GLY A 37 10.71 -2.66 22.65
CA GLY A 37 11.67 -2.65 23.75
C GLY A 37 12.81 -1.64 23.58
N THR A 38 12.78 -0.81 22.55
CA THR A 38 13.79 0.24 22.31
C THR A 38 13.13 1.63 22.28
N THR A 39 13.95 2.67 22.23
CA THR A 39 13.51 4.07 22.15
C THR A 39 14.09 4.75 20.92
N THR A 40 13.76 6.04 20.72
CA THR A 40 14.31 6.87 19.64
C THR A 40 15.83 6.82 19.53
N THR A 41 16.54 6.56 20.62
CA THR A 41 18.01 6.45 20.65
C THR A 41 18.57 5.30 19.82
N LEU A 42 17.72 4.33 19.46
CA LEU A 42 18.04 3.27 18.50
C LEU A 42 18.59 3.83 17.17
N TRP A 43 18.17 5.03 16.81
CA TRP A 43 18.47 5.66 15.54
C TRP A 43 19.60 6.71 15.59
N ASP A 44 20.11 7.06 16.79
CA ASP A 44 21.06 8.19 16.95
C ASP A 44 22.28 8.07 16.02
N ALA A 45 22.96 6.91 16.01
CA ALA A 45 24.13 6.71 15.17
C ALA A 45 23.81 6.70 13.66
N VAL A 46 22.61 6.25 13.27
CA VAL A 46 22.14 6.32 11.88
C VAL A 46 21.87 7.78 11.50
N VAL A 47 21.19 8.53 12.35
CA VAL A 47 20.87 9.95 12.10
C VAL A 47 22.15 10.80 12.02
N ASP A 48 23.14 10.51 12.85
CA ASP A 48 24.45 11.16 12.77
C ASP A 48 25.16 10.83 11.44
N ALA A 49 25.05 9.60 10.95
CA ALA A 49 25.58 9.20 9.65
C ALA A 49 24.81 9.84 8.47
N LEU A 50 23.50 9.99 8.59
CA LEU A 50 22.65 10.69 7.61
C LEU A 50 22.93 12.21 7.56
N GLY A 51 23.40 12.82 8.65
CA GLY A 51 23.80 14.22 8.75
C GLY A 51 25.22 14.53 8.29
N ALA A 52 25.93 13.57 7.66
CA ALA A 52 27.27 13.81 7.13
C ALA A 52 27.29 14.95 6.11
N PRO A 53 28.36 15.77 5.99
CA PRO A 53 28.41 16.95 5.11
C PRO A 53 28.12 16.67 3.63
N SER A 54 28.26 15.44 3.19
CA SER A 54 27.96 14.99 1.81
C SER A 54 26.52 14.46 1.64
N ALA A 55 25.75 14.33 2.73
CA ALA A 55 24.39 13.83 2.68
C ALA A 55 23.38 14.95 2.35
N PRO A 56 22.22 14.61 1.77
CA PRO A 56 21.17 15.59 1.54
C PRO A 56 20.64 16.14 2.87
N ASN A 57 20.19 17.39 2.85
CA ASN A 57 19.54 17.98 4.00
C ASN A 57 18.21 17.26 4.31
N LEU A 58 18.07 16.69 5.49
CA LEU A 58 16.91 15.91 5.92
C LEU A 58 16.38 16.40 7.27
N ARG A 59 15.08 16.50 7.40
CA ARG A 59 14.42 16.59 8.71
C ARG A 59 14.12 15.17 9.18
N VAL A 60 14.44 14.87 10.43
CA VAL A 60 14.25 13.52 10.98
C VAL A 60 13.33 13.60 12.19
N LEU A 61 12.22 12.86 12.14
CA LEU A 61 11.29 12.66 13.25
C LEU A 61 11.40 11.21 13.74
N SER A 62 12.05 11.00 14.89
CA SER A 62 12.07 9.70 15.55
C SER A 62 10.98 9.69 16.63
N PHE A 63 10.23 8.60 16.75
CA PHE A 63 9.18 8.48 17.77
C PHE A 63 9.40 7.27 18.68
N ASP A 64 8.81 7.33 19.88
CA ASP A 64 8.77 6.20 20.81
C ASP A 64 7.40 5.51 20.76
N LEU A 65 7.39 4.18 20.92
CA LEU A 65 6.16 3.39 21.09
C LEU A 65 5.43 3.77 22.39
N PRO A 66 4.14 3.44 22.55
CA PRO A 66 3.42 3.68 23.78
C PRO A 66 4.17 3.11 24.99
N GLY A 67 4.35 3.92 26.05
CA GLY A 67 5.06 3.54 27.27
C GLY A 67 6.58 3.34 27.13
N HIS A 68 7.14 3.68 25.95
CA HIS A 68 8.58 3.71 25.72
C HIS A 68 9.07 5.17 25.71
N GLY A 69 10.27 5.40 26.19
CA GLY A 69 10.92 6.70 26.16
C GLY A 69 10.03 7.86 26.63
N VAL A 70 9.70 8.78 25.71
CA VAL A 70 8.87 9.98 26.05
C VAL A 70 7.39 9.82 25.70
N SER A 71 6.99 8.70 25.08
CA SER A 71 5.59 8.43 24.79
C SER A 71 4.83 8.01 26.04
N PRO A 72 3.61 8.53 26.26
CA PRO A 72 2.81 8.16 27.41
C PRO A 72 2.44 6.67 27.38
N ALA A 73 2.26 6.10 28.55
CA ALA A 73 1.86 4.71 28.69
C ALA A 73 0.44 4.49 28.14
N ALA A 74 0.25 3.40 27.38
CA ALA A 74 -1.06 2.91 27.00
C ALA A 74 -1.69 2.08 28.12
N ARG A 75 -3.01 2.13 28.23
CA ARG A 75 -3.79 1.33 29.19
C ARG A 75 -4.92 0.54 28.52
N GLU A 76 -5.16 0.78 27.26
CA GLU A 76 -6.15 0.11 26.45
C GLU A 76 -5.46 -0.63 25.30
N PRO A 77 -5.98 -1.80 24.90
CA PRO A 77 -5.49 -2.53 23.73
C PRO A 77 -5.54 -1.69 22.47
N PHE A 78 -4.55 -1.86 21.63
CA PHE A 78 -4.45 -1.25 20.30
C PHE A 78 -3.88 -2.26 19.29
N THR A 79 -4.01 -1.94 18.01
CA THR A 79 -3.49 -2.71 16.89
C THR A 79 -2.28 -2.04 16.25
N VAL A 80 -1.54 -2.75 15.41
CA VAL A 80 -0.46 -2.15 14.59
C VAL A 80 -1.03 -1.11 13.63
N ALA A 81 -2.25 -1.31 13.13
CA ALA A 81 -2.96 -0.34 12.30
C ALA A 81 -3.23 0.99 13.04
N GLU A 82 -3.64 0.92 14.31
CA GLU A 82 -3.85 2.12 15.15
C GLU A 82 -2.53 2.80 15.53
N LEU A 83 -1.41 2.07 15.62
CA LEU A 83 -0.08 2.66 15.70
C LEU A 83 0.29 3.43 14.41
N ALA A 84 -0.05 2.91 13.25
CA ALA A 84 0.15 3.60 11.98
C ALA A 84 -0.67 4.91 11.91
N ASP A 85 -1.95 4.87 12.32
CA ASP A 85 -2.79 6.07 12.41
C ASP A 85 -2.21 7.10 13.43
N ALA A 86 -1.62 6.62 14.54
CA ALA A 86 -0.95 7.46 15.53
C ALA A 86 0.33 8.14 14.96
N VAL A 87 1.07 7.47 14.07
CA VAL A 87 2.21 8.08 13.36
C VAL A 87 1.73 9.20 12.44
N ILE A 88 0.63 9.01 11.70
CA ILE A 88 0.03 10.08 10.89
C ILE A 88 -0.32 11.29 11.75
N ALA A 89 -1.01 11.09 12.88
CA ALA A 89 -1.37 12.16 13.79
C ALA A 89 -0.14 12.88 14.38
N LEU A 90 0.93 12.14 14.68
CA LEU A 90 2.18 12.72 15.14
C LEU A 90 2.84 13.63 14.09
N VAL A 91 2.90 13.17 12.83
CA VAL A 91 3.44 13.96 11.70
C VAL A 91 2.61 15.20 11.47
N ASP A 92 1.27 15.10 11.50
CA ASP A 92 0.37 16.23 11.30
C ASP A 92 0.52 17.25 12.43
N SER A 93 0.64 16.79 13.68
CA SER A 93 0.91 17.67 14.83
C SER A 93 2.25 18.39 14.71
N ALA A 94 3.31 17.69 14.31
CA ALA A 94 4.64 18.28 14.07
C ALA A 94 4.63 19.29 12.92
N THR A 95 3.88 19.01 11.86
CA THR A 95 3.69 19.92 10.72
C THR A 95 2.91 21.15 11.13
N ALA A 96 1.82 21.00 11.86
CA ALA A 96 1.02 22.11 12.38
C ALA A 96 1.80 23.00 13.36
N ALA A 97 2.62 22.40 14.23
CA ALA A 97 3.50 23.14 15.15
C ALA A 97 4.55 23.98 14.40
N ALA A 98 5.03 23.49 13.24
CA ALA A 98 6.06 24.17 12.46
C ALA A 98 5.50 25.21 11.47
N LEU A 99 4.30 25.04 10.93
CA LEU A 99 3.74 25.80 9.81
C LEU A 99 2.40 26.47 10.12
N GLY A 100 1.82 26.20 11.28
CA GLY A 100 0.49 26.67 11.67
C GLY A 100 -0.60 25.62 11.53
N PRO A 101 -1.74 25.81 12.20
CA PRO A 101 -2.81 24.80 12.30
C PRO A 101 -3.50 24.49 10.96
N ASP A 102 -3.43 25.40 10.00
CA ASP A 102 -4.04 25.24 8.66
C ASP A 102 -3.05 24.66 7.63
N ALA A 103 -1.89 24.17 8.06
CA ALA A 103 -0.90 23.58 7.18
C ALA A 103 -1.45 22.31 6.51
N ALA A 104 -1.20 22.19 5.21
CA ALA A 104 -1.54 20.96 4.47
C ALA A 104 -0.76 19.77 5.04
N PRO A 105 -1.37 18.57 5.06
CA PRO A 105 -0.69 17.34 5.48
C PRO A 105 0.59 17.11 4.69
N GLU A 106 1.70 16.83 5.39
CA GLU A 106 3.00 16.61 4.79
C GLU A 106 3.20 15.15 4.42
N SER A 107 3.71 14.87 3.21
CA SER A 107 4.18 13.54 2.82
C SER A 107 5.61 13.34 3.30
N PHE A 108 5.95 12.10 3.69
CA PHE A 108 7.23 11.80 4.32
C PHE A 108 7.80 10.45 3.86
N HIS A 109 9.10 10.27 4.04
CA HIS A 109 9.74 8.96 3.97
C HIS A 109 9.63 8.26 5.33
N TYR A 110 9.46 6.95 5.32
CA TYR A 110 9.39 6.16 6.54
C TYR A 110 10.44 5.05 6.55
N ALA A 111 11.10 4.86 7.70
CA ALA A 111 11.93 3.69 7.96
C ALA A 111 11.62 3.14 9.36
N GLY A 112 11.40 1.83 9.48
CA GLY A 112 11.07 1.21 10.76
C GLY A 112 11.76 -0.14 10.95
N ILE A 113 12.19 -0.40 12.19
CA ILE A 113 12.80 -1.68 12.59
C ILE A 113 11.77 -2.53 13.32
N SER A 114 11.64 -3.81 12.96
CA SER A 114 10.82 -4.79 13.70
C SER A 114 9.35 -4.34 13.80
N LEU A 115 8.82 -4.07 15.00
CA LEU A 115 7.47 -3.51 15.17
C LEU A 115 7.32 -2.18 14.42
N GLY A 116 8.34 -1.31 14.42
CA GLY A 116 8.37 -0.11 13.59
C GLY A 116 8.25 -0.43 12.09
N GLY A 117 8.82 -1.55 11.64
CA GLY A 117 8.65 -2.05 10.27
C GLY A 117 7.23 -2.51 9.99
N ALA A 118 6.59 -3.22 10.94
CA ALA A 118 5.17 -3.60 10.84
C ALA A 118 4.24 -2.38 10.78
N VAL A 119 4.52 -1.34 11.59
CA VAL A 119 3.84 -0.02 11.49
C VAL A 119 4.04 0.59 10.11
N GLY A 120 5.24 0.49 9.54
CA GLY A 120 5.52 0.94 8.18
C GLY A 120 4.69 0.21 7.11
N LEU A 121 4.51 -1.10 7.26
CA LEU A 121 3.63 -1.85 6.35
C LEU A 121 2.17 -1.40 6.44
N GLU A 122 1.65 -1.20 7.65
CA GLU A 122 0.29 -0.65 7.85
C GLU A 122 0.16 0.78 7.28
N LEU A 123 1.18 1.62 7.43
CA LEU A 123 1.22 2.94 6.78
C LEU A 123 1.14 2.81 5.25
N GLY A 124 1.90 1.88 4.66
CA GLY A 124 1.90 1.63 3.22
C GLY A 124 0.57 1.07 2.69
N ILE A 125 -0.14 0.28 3.49
CA ILE A 125 -1.45 -0.29 3.16
C ILE A 125 -2.56 0.76 3.32
N ARG A 126 -2.58 1.51 4.43
CA ARG A 126 -3.70 2.37 4.82
C ARG A 126 -3.54 3.83 4.37
N HIS A 127 -2.31 4.32 4.32
CA HIS A 127 -1.98 5.71 4.04
C HIS A 127 -0.92 5.89 2.93
N PRO A 128 -1.02 5.17 1.79
CA PRO A 128 0.03 5.19 0.76
C PRO A 128 0.29 6.60 0.21
N GLY A 129 -0.73 7.45 0.13
CA GLY A 129 -0.60 8.84 -0.35
C GLY A 129 0.18 9.77 0.60
N ARG A 130 0.47 9.33 1.83
CA ARG A 130 1.28 10.07 2.80
C ARG A 130 2.76 9.70 2.74
N LEU A 131 3.12 8.59 2.08
CA LEU A 131 4.48 8.09 2.02
C LEU A 131 5.15 8.41 0.68
N LEU A 132 6.37 8.93 0.74
CA LEU A 132 7.26 9.12 -0.41
C LEU A 132 8.05 7.84 -0.71
N SER A 133 8.45 7.11 0.33
CA SER A 133 9.05 5.79 0.26
C SER A 133 8.92 5.07 1.61
N LEU A 134 9.07 3.75 1.59
CA LEU A 134 9.00 2.88 2.75
C LEU A 134 10.28 2.04 2.86
N SER A 135 10.93 2.05 4.02
CA SER A 135 12.02 1.14 4.36
C SER A 135 11.62 0.28 5.56
N VAL A 136 11.61 -1.03 5.36
CA VAL A 136 11.27 -2.03 6.38
C VAL A 136 12.53 -2.77 6.75
N VAL A 137 12.97 -2.63 7.99
CA VAL A 137 14.26 -3.14 8.48
C VAL A 137 14.02 -4.23 9.51
N CYS A 138 14.59 -5.40 9.33
CA CYS A 138 14.50 -6.53 10.26
C CYS A 138 13.04 -6.79 10.70
N SER A 139 12.13 -6.86 9.72
CA SER A 139 10.69 -7.04 9.93
C SER A 139 10.08 -7.87 8.81
N ALA A 140 8.82 -8.26 8.96
CA ALA A 140 8.13 -9.12 8.00
C ALA A 140 6.63 -8.81 7.96
N ALA A 141 5.92 -9.32 6.96
CA ALA A 141 4.46 -9.22 6.87
C ALA A 141 3.73 -9.93 8.03
N ARG A 142 4.41 -10.85 8.71
CA ARG A 142 4.03 -11.44 9.99
C ARG A 142 5.29 -11.76 10.78
N ILE A 143 5.34 -11.34 12.05
CA ILE A 143 6.50 -11.53 12.92
C ILE A 143 6.12 -12.52 14.03
N GLY A 144 6.78 -13.68 14.06
CA GLY A 144 6.51 -14.71 15.06
C GLY A 144 5.11 -15.33 14.96
N THR A 145 4.61 -15.85 16.09
CA THR A 145 3.27 -16.46 16.18
C THR A 145 2.42 -15.73 17.22
N ALA A 146 1.09 -15.76 17.05
CA ALA A 146 0.17 -15.14 18.00
C ALA A 146 0.37 -15.68 19.42
N GLU A 147 0.53 -17.00 19.55
CA GLU A 147 0.73 -17.68 20.83
C GLU A 147 2.01 -17.18 21.52
N GLY A 148 3.14 -17.12 20.78
CA GLY A 148 4.42 -16.65 21.31
C GLY A 148 4.38 -15.19 21.79
N TRP A 149 3.62 -14.34 21.08
CA TRP A 149 3.40 -12.97 21.51
C TRP A 149 2.53 -12.85 22.75
N HIS A 150 1.45 -13.64 22.85
CA HIS A 150 0.61 -13.70 24.06
C HIS A 150 1.38 -14.25 25.27
N GLU A 151 2.18 -15.29 25.09
CA GLU A 151 3.06 -15.81 26.16
C GLU A 151 4.05 -14.74 26.63
N ARG A 152 4.62 -13.96 25.70
CA ARG A 152 5.53 -12.86 26.02
C ARG A 152 4.83 -11.75 26.78
N ALA A 153 3.62 -11.37 26.38
CA ALA A 153 2.78 -10.40 27.10
C ALA A 153 2.47 -10.85 28.51
N ALA A 154 2.08 -12.12 28.69
CA ALA A 154 1.79 -12.70 29.99
C ALA A 154 3.03 -12.71 30.89
N ARG A 155 4.22 -13.03 30.34
CA ARG A 155 5.49 -13.01 31.08
C ARG A 155 5.86 -11.62 31.55
N ILE A 156 5.68 -10.61 30.70
CA ILE A 156 5.94 -9.21 31.07
C ILE A 156 5.01 -8.76 32.19
N ARG A 157 3.72 -9.06 32.12
CA ARG A 157 2.76 -8.74 33.20
C ARG A 157 3.09 -9.42 34.53
N ALA A 158 3.67 -10.61 34.46
CA ALA A 158 4.04 -11.38 35.68
C ALA A 158 5.40 -10.97 36.25
N SER A 159 6.37 -10.57 35.45
CA SER A 159 7.77 -10.48 35.87
C SER A 159 8.48 -9.20 35.40
N GLY A 160 7.75 -8.29 34.73
CA GLY A 160 8.28 -7.04 34.20
C GLY A 160 9.25 -7.17 33.03
N THR A 161 9.59 -6.04 32.42
CA THR A 161 10.57 -5.93 31.33
C THR A 161 11.97 -6.43 31.69
N PRO A 162 12.45 -6.42 32.97
CA PRO A 162 13.73 -7.04 33.34
C PRO A 162 13.86 -8.52 32.96
N SER A 163 12.73 -9.24 32.94
CA SER A 163 12.71 -10.66 32.55
C SER A 163 13.05 -10.89 31.07
N MET A 164 13.08 -9.83 30.26
CA MET A 164 13.36 -9.90 28.83
C MET A 164 14.84 -9.62 28.48
N VAL A 165 15.63 -9.06 29.38
CA VAL A 165 16.98 -8.54 29.07
C VAL A 165 17.88 -9.61 28.43
N ILE A 166 18.00 -10.79 29.03
CA ILE A 166 18.89 -11.86 28.52
C ILE A 166 18.44 -12.30 27.12
N GLY A 167 17.16 -12.65 26.96
CA GLY A 167 16.66 -13.09 25.68
C GLY A 167 16.60 -11.97 24.63
N SER A 168 16.60 -10.69 25.03
CA SER A 168 16.75 -9.56 24.12
C SER A 168 18.19 -9.41 23.66
N ALA A 169 19.15 -9.54 24.55
CA ALA A 169 20.57 -9.50 24.20
C ALA A 169 20.94 -10.56 23.14
N GLU A 170 20.42 -11.79 23.30
CA GLU A 170 20.65 -12.90 22.37
C GLU A 170 20.01 -12.68 20.99
N ARG A 171 18.83 -12.02 20.93
CA ARG A 171 18.09 -11.80 19.67
C ARG A 171 18.45 -10.51 18.97
N TRP A 172 18.84 -9.46 19.72
CA TRP A 172 19.09 -8.13 19.18
C TRP A 172 20.44 -8.00 18.52
N PHE A 173 21.46 -8.71 19.07
CA PHE A 173 22.84 -8.47 18.70
C PHE A 173 23.52 -9.72 18.12
N ALA A 174 24.35 -9.49 17.13
CA ALA A 174 25.24 -10.50 16.60
C ALA A 174 26.30 -10.94 17.64
N PRO A 175 26.78 -12.18 17.55
CA PRO A 175 27.84 -12.65 18.43
C PRO A 175 29.03 -11.70 18.49
N GLY A 176 29.51 -11.37 19.69
CA GLY A 176 30.63 -10.48 19.93
C GLY A 176 30.33 -8.99 19.80
N PHE A 177 29.06 -8.58 19.58
CA PHE A 177 28.75 -7.15 19.54
C PHE A 177 28.84 -6.48 20.90
N LEU A 178 28.33 -7.11 21.96
CA LEU A 178 28.36 -6.56 23.32
C LEU A 178 29.79 -6.37 23.86
N GLU A 179 30.73 -7.21 23.41
CA GLU A 179 32.14 -7.05 23.71
C GLU A 179 32.79 -5.95 22.88
N ARG A 180 32.37 -5.79 21.63
CA ARG A 180 32.95 -4.81 20.70
C ARG A 180 32.46 -3.40 20.96
N ASP A 181 31.18 -3.24 21.30
CA ASP A 181 30.55 -1.97 21.65
C ASP A 181 29.64 -2.11 22.89
N PRO A 182 30.24 -2.25 24.08
CA PRO A 182 29.48 -2.43 25.31
C PRO A 182 28.62 -1.22 25.65
N ALA A 183 28.98 -0.01 25.20
CA ALA A 183 28.19 1.21 25.47
C ALA A 183 26.86 1.21 24.70
N ALA A 184 26.88 0.91 23.42
CA ALA A 184 25.68 0.82 22.60
C ALA A 184 24.77 -0.32 23.05
N GLY A 185 25.36 -1.51 23.27
CA GLY A 185 24.62 -2.70 23.70
C GLY A 185 23.97 -2.54 25.08
N ALA A 186 24.76 -2.15 26.09
CA ALA A 186 24.25 -1.93 27.44
C ALA A 186 23.24 -0.76 27.46
N GLY A 187 23.47 0.30 26.67
CA GLY A 187 22.54 1.41 26.55
C GLY A 187 21.16 0.98 26.07
N ALA A 188 21.07 0.11 25.05
CA ALA A 188 19.80 -0.42 24.55
C ALA A 188 19.12 -1.34 25.60
N LEU A 189 19.88 -2.24 26.23
CA LEU A 189 19.35 -3.16 27.23
C LEU A 189 18.88 -2.43 28.50
N ASN A 190 19.59 -1.39 28.94
CA ASN A 190 19.20 -0.58 30.09
C ASN A 190 17.88 0.16 29.83
N ARG A 191 17.67 0.71 28.62
CA ARG A 191 16.39 1.37 28.26
C ARG A 191 15.20 0.42 28.28
N LEU A 192 15.41 -0.86 27.99
CA LEU A 192 14.37 -1.87 28.12
C LEU A 192 13.80 -1.95 29.55
N LEU A 193 14.66 -1.68 30.58
CA LEU A 193 14.24 -1.72 31.99
C LEU A 193 13.29 -0.58 32.37
N ASP A 194 13.35 0.56 31.64
CA ASP A 194 12.57 1.76 31.93
C ASP A 194 11.21 1.77 31.19
N ILE A 195 10.91 0.75 30.39
CA ILE A 195 9.68 0.67 29.62
C ILE A 195 8.53 0.21 30.51
N ASP A 196 7.37 0.85 30.35
CA ASP A 196 6.12 0.49 31.05
C ASP A 196 5.69 -0.94 30.67
N ASP A 197 5.61 -1.82 31.66
CA ASP A 197 5.33 -3.25 31.47
C ASP A 197 4.01 -3.50 30.73
N GLU A 198 2.92 -2.79 31.09
CA GLU A 198 1.65 -2.99 30.44
C GLU A 198 1.67 -2.52 28.99
N SER A 199 2.29 -1.38 28.70
CA SER A 199 2.43 -0.89 27.33
C SER A 199 3.27 -1.82 26.47
N TYR A 200 4.33 -2.43 27.02
CA TYR A 200 5.10 -3.46 26.33
C TYR A 200 4.24 -4.70 26.04
N ALA A 201 3.44 -5.17 27.01
CA ALA A 201 2.54 -6.29 26.83
C ALA A 201 1.49 -6.01 25.76
N LEU A 202 0.91 -4.80 25.74
CA LEU A 202 -0.05 -4.37 24.71
C LEU A 202 0.59 -4.31 23.31
N CYS A 203 1.85 -3.89 23.20
CA CYS A 203 2.60 -3.99 21.94
C CYS A 203 2.78 -5.45 21.47
N CYS A 204 3.02 -6.38 22.39
CA CYS A 204 3.07 -7.81 22.06
C CYS A 204 1.70 -8.31 21.54
N GLU A 205 0.61 -7.91 22.16
CA GLU A 205 -0.75 -8.27 21.73
C GLU A 205 -1.10 -7.66 20.37
N ALA A 206 -0.65 -6.42 20.09
CA ALA A 206 -0.76 -5.82 18.76
C ALA A 206 -0.03 -6.65 17.70
N LEU A 207 1.18 -7.15 18.00
CA LEU A 207 1.93 -8.06 17.11
C LEU A 207 1.28 -9.45 16.99
N ALA A 208 0.63 -9.95 18.04
CA ALA A 208 -0.12 -11.21 17.98
C ALA A 208 -1.27 -11.16 16.94
N GLY A 209 -1.91 -10.01 16.83
CA GLY A 209 -2.99 -9.75 15.85
C GLY A 209 -2.51 -9.28 14.47
N PHE A 210 -1.22 -9.00 14.29
CA PHE A 210 -0.70 -8.46 13.04
C PHE A 210 -0.42 -9.55 12.00
N ASP A 211 -1.07 -9.43 10.84
CA ASP A 211 -0.80 -10.25 9.67
C ASP A 211 -1.12 -9.46 8.38
N ALA A 212 -0.08 -9.01 7.70
CA ALA A 212 -0.19 -8.21 6.49
C ALA A 212 0.08 -9.02 5.20
N ARG A 213 0.26 -10.35 5.28
CA ARG A 213 0.71 -11.21 4.15
C ARG A 213 -0.18 -11.10 2.91
N GLU A 214 -1.50 -10.97 3.09
CA GLU A 214 -2.43 -10.82 1.98
C GLU A 214 -2.46 -9.39 1.41
N ALA A 215 -2.14 -8.38 2.24
CA ALA A 215 -2.29 -6.98 1.89
C ALA A 215 -1.03 -6.35 1.27
N VAL A 216 0.16 -6.86 1.59
CA VAL A 216 1.44 -6.22 1.18
C VAL A 216 1.63 -6.15 -0.33
N ALA A 217 1.06 -7.08 -1.11
CA ALA A 217 1.12 -7.05 -2.57
C ALA A 217 0.43 -5.82 -3.18
N GLY A 218 -0.48 -5.19 -2.43
CA GLY A 218 -1.18 -3.97 -2.84
C GLY A 218 -0.47 -2.66 -2.49
N ILE A 219 0.70 -2.68 -1.85
CA ILE A 219 1.43 -1.47 -1.48
C ILE A 219 2.01 -0.80 -2.74
N PRO A 220 1.54 0.40 -3.12
CA PRO A 220 1.94 1.05 -4.38
C PRO A 220 3.16 1.95 -4.21
N LEU A 221 4.10 1.57 -3.35
CA LEU A 221 5.23 2.41 -2.94
C LEU A 221 6.56 1.76 -3.28
N ARG A 222 7.57 2.60 -3.50
CA ARG A 222 8.95 2.14 -3.49
C ARG A 222 9.28 1.63 -2.09
N MET A 223 9.62 0.36 -2.00
CA MET A 223 9.94 -0.26 -0.73
C MET A 223 11.35 -0.85 -0.73
N LEU A 224 12.07 -0.62 0.36
CA LEU A 224 13.35 -1.26 0.68
C LEU A 224 13.13 -2.19 1.86
N CYS A 225 13.45 -3.47 1.70
CA CYS A 225 13.45 -4.47 2.76
C CYS A 225 14.90 -4.76 3.15
N VAL A 226 15.28 -4.47 4.39
CA VAL A 226 16.64 -4.67 4.90
C VAL A 226 16.64 -5.77 5.93
N ALA A 227 17.49 -6.79 5.74
CA ALA A 227 17.71 -7.88 6.68
C ALA A 227 19.05 -7.74 7.37
N GLY A 228 19.14 -8.16 8.64
CA GLY A 228 20.39 -8.52 9.26
C GLY A 228 20.74 -9.99 8.94
N GLU A 229 21.95 -10.27 8.53
CA GLU A 229 22.39 -11.64 8.17
C GLU A 229 22.14 -12.64 9.31
N LEU A 230 22.33 -12.21 10.56
CA LEU A 230 22.28 -13.03 11.77
C LEU A 230 21.02 -12.79 12.60
N ASP A 231 19.99 -12.15 12.04
CA ASP A 231 18.75 -11.85 12.74
C ASP A 231 17.95 -13.13 13.06
N LEU A 232 17.74 -13.37 14.37
CA LEU A 232 16.95 -14.48 14.88
C LEU A 232 15.48 -14.11 15.14
N ALA A 233 15.15 -12.82 15.24
CA ALA A 233 13.80 -12.36 15.54
C ALA A 233 12.95 -12.19 14.27
N ALA A 234 13.56 -11.67 13.20
CA ALA A 234 12.99 -11.60 11.85
C ALA A 234 14.02 -12.17 10.86
N PRO A 235 14.15 -13.49 10.77
CA PRO A 235 15.14 -14.15 9.90
C PRO A 235 15.10 -13.61 8.48
N ARG A 236 16.28 -13.46 7.86
CA ARG A 236 16.45 -12.91 6.50
C ARG A 236 15.51 -13.53 5.44
N ALA A 237 15.15 -14.80 5.62
CA ALA A 237 14.21 -15.46 4.73
C ALA A 237 12.83 -14.78 4.72
N LEU A 238 12.30 -14.37 5.88
CA LEU A 238 11.03 -13.67 5.99
C LEU A 238 11.09 -12.26 5.39
N VAL A 239 12.23 -11.58 5.52
CA VAL A 239 12.45 -10.26 4.90
C VAL A 239 12.54 -10.39 3.38
N ALA A 240 13.18 -11.46 2.87
CA ALA A 240 13.24 -11.76 1.44
C ALA A 240 11.86 -12.14 0.88
N GLU A 241 11.08 -12.93 1.61
CA GLU A 241 9.68 -13.24 1.27
C GLU A 241 8.82 -11.96 1.17
N LEU A 242 8.97 -11.04 2.13
CA LEU A 242 8.28 -9.75 2.07
C LEU A 242 8.68 -8.96 0.82
N ALA A 243 9.98 -8.86 0.52
CA ALA A 243 10.46 -8.15 -0.67
C ALA A 243 9.92 -8.78 -1.96
N ALA A 244 9.84 -10.11 -2.02
CA ALA A 244 9.29 -10.82 -3.18
C ALA A 244 7.76 -10.63 -3.33
N ALA A 245 7.04 -10.41 -2.23
CA ALA A 245 5.59 -10.23 -2.23
C ALA A 245 5.16 -8.82 -2.67
N VAL A 246 6.02 -7.80 -2.55
CA VAL A 246 5.70 -6.41 -2.89
C VAL A 246 6.28 -6.05 -4.26
N PRO A 247 5.46 -5.70 -5.26
CA PRO A 247 5.94 -5.35 -6.60
C PRO A 247 6.95 -4.20 -6.56
N GLY A 248 8.15 -4.42 -7.12
CA GLY A 248 9.20 -3.41 -7.18
C GLY A 248 9.94 -3.15 -5.87
N ALA A 249 9.70 -3.92 -4.82
CA ALA A 249 10.49 -3.82 -3.61
C ALA A 249 11.93 -4.31 -3.83
N ARG A 250 12.87 -3.64 -3.16
CA ARG A 250 14.30 -3.99 -3.15
C ARG A 250 14.61 -4.76 -1.87
N TYR A 251 15.46 -5.77 -1.98
CA TYR A 251 16.03 -6.48 -0.85
C TYR A 251 17.50 -6.09 -0.65
N ALA A 252 17.90 -5.87 0.58
CA ALA A 252 19.29 -5.70 0.98
C ALA A 252 19.58 -6.50 2.26
N GLU A 253 20.80 -7.00 2.40
CA GLU A 253 21.25 -7.73 3.58
C GLU A 253 22.50 -7.03 4.15
N ILE A 254 22.51 -6.79 5.47
CA ILE A 254 23.65 -6.22 6.18
C ILE A 254 24.45 -7.35 6.81
N ALA A 255 25.64 -7.57 6.27
CA ALA A 255 26.53 -8.66 6.72
C ALA A 255 26.99 -8.47 8.17
N GLY A 256 26.96 -9.55 8.95
CA GLY A 256 27.39 -9.57 10.35
C GLY A 256 26.54 -8.70 11.29
N ALA A 257 25.33 -8.28 10.87
CA ALA A 257 24.35 -7.65 11.73
C ALA A 257 23.25 -8.64 12.13
N ALA A 258 22.69 -8.45 13.33
CA ALA A 258 21.50 -9.17 13.78
C ALA A 258 20.26 -8.26 13.67
N HIS A 259 19.43 -8.23 14.72
CA HIS A 259 18.11 -7.57 14.67
C HIS A 259 18.15 -6.03 14.73
N LEU A 260 19.23 -5.46 15.27
CA LEU A 260 19.36 -4.01 15.43
C LEU A 260 20.54 -3.44 14.60
N PRO A 261 20.48 -3.52 13.26
CA PRO A 261 21.55 -3.02 12.39
C PRO A 261 21.78 -1.51 12.55
N SER A 262 20.84 -0.76 13.08
CA SER A 262 21.00 0.66 13.43
C SER A 262 22.05 0.91 14.52
N LEU A 263 22.29 -0.07 15.40
CA LEU A 263 23.36 -0.02 16.40
C LEU A 263 24.63 -0.73 15.90
N GLU A 264 24.48 -1.86 15.22
CA GLU A 264 25.59 -2.72 14.84
C GLU A 264 26.35 -2.25 13.59
N ARG A 265 25.63 -1.65 12.62
CA ARG A 265 26.13 -1.21 11.31
C ARG A 265 25.46 0.10 10.88
N PRO A 266 25.50 1.17 11.72
CA PRO A 266 24.72 2.39 11.49
C PRO A 266 25.05 3.09 10.16
N ARG A 267 26.31 3.10 9.74
CA ARG A 267 26.75 3.73 8.49
C ARG A 267 26.25 2.98 7.26
N GLU A 268 26.25 1.65 7.31
CA GLU A 268 25.78 0.81 6.22
C GLU A 268 24.27 0.94 6.06
N LEU A 269 23.52 0.90 7.18
CA LEU A 269 22.08 1.16 7.16
C LEU A 269 21.77 2.58 6.66
N ALA A 270 22.49 3.61 7.12
CA ALA A 270 22.33 4.98 6.65
C ALA A 270 22.56 5.09 5.14
N GLY A 271 23.56 4.41 4.58
CA GLY A 271 23.81 4.38 3.13
C GLY A 271 22.63 3.79 2.36
N LEU A 272 22.09 2.65 2.80
CA LEU A 272 20.92 2.02 2.19
C LEU A 272 19.67 2.92 2.24
N LEU A 273 19.46 3.61 3.37
CA LEU A 273 18.36 4.57 3.52
C LEU A 273 18.56 5.78 2.61
N LEU A 274 19.78 6.34 2.51
CA LEU A 274 20.08 7.45 1.60
C LEU A 274 19.83 7.07 0.14
N ASP A 275 20.28 5.90 -0.29
CA ASP A 275 20.00 5.39 -1.64
C ASP A 275 18.49 5.31 -1.90
N GLN A 276 17.72 4.81 -0.94
CA GLN A 276 16.27 4.75 -1.04
C GLN A 276 15.60 6.14 -1.10
N LEU A 277 16.12 7.11 -0.36
CA LEU A 277 15.62 8.48 -0.33
C LEU A 277 15.97 9.25 -1.61
N MET A 278 17.19 9.03 -2.13
CA MET A 278 17.73 9.75 -3.28
C MET A 278 17.35 9.13 -4.63
N GLU A 279 16.98 7.87 -4.66
CA GLU A 279 16.40 7.32 -5.87
C GLU A 279 15.21 8.19 -6.26
N THR A 280 15.37 8.92 -7.37
CA THR A 280 14.23 9.58 -8.01
C THR A 280 13.13 8.52 -8.14
N PRO A 281 11.90 8.74 -7.61
CA PRO A 281 10.83 7.80 -7.85
C PRO A 281 10.87 7.45 -9.33
N PRO A 282 10.74 6.17 -9.75
CA PRO A 282 10.27 5.93 -11.10
C PRO A 282 9.07 6.83 -11.19
N ALA A 283 9.09 7.76 -12.18
CA ALA A 283 8.05 8.79 -12.28
C ALA A 283 6.75 8.08 -11.89
N PRO A 284 6.03 8.51 -10.83
CA PRO A 284 4.83 7.80 -10.40
C PRO A 284 4.07 7.55 -11.68
N PRO A 285 3.42 6.38 -11.89
CA PRO A 285 2.60 6.21 -13.06
C PRO A 285 1.75 7.46 -13.04
N ALA A 286 2.05 8.40 -13.94
CA ALA A 286 1.84 9.84 -13.80
C ALA A 286 0.59 10.09 -12.97
N GLU A 287 0.74 10.49 -11.70
CA GLU A 287 -0.35 11.15 -10.97
C GLU A 287 -0.69 12.32 -11.89
N HIS A 288 -1.76 12.12 -12.63
CA HIS A 288 -2.28 13.24 -13.38
C HIS A 288 -2.70 14.25 -12.32
N PRO A 289 -2.00 15.39 -12.18
CA PRO A 289 -2.56 16.46 -11.40
C PRO A 289 -3.99 16.62 -11.93
N ILE A 290 -4.95 16.69 -11.03
CA ILE A 290 -6.24 17.29 -11.31
C ILE A 290 -5.94 18.78 -11.50
N GLY A 291 -5.20 19.08 -12.51
CA GLY A 291 -4.80 20.37 -12.98
C GLY A 291 -4.63 20.23 -14.46
N ARG A 292 -5.47 20.92 -15.21
CA ARG A 292 -5.52 21.10 -16.66
C ARG A 292 -4.66 20.09 -17.42
N PRO A 293 -5.16 19.31 -18.37
CA PRO A 293 -4.31 18.50 -19.25
C PRO A 293 -3.22 19.42 -19.74
N SER A 294 -1.94 19.16 -19.32
CA SER A 294 -0.82 19.73 -20.02
C SER A 294 -1.05 19.33 -21.47
N ALA A 295 -1.05 20.29 -22.34
CA ALA A 295 -1.12 20.08 -23.77
C ALA A 295 0.17 19.36 -24.21
N ARG A 296 0.30 18.09 -23.82
CA ARG A 296 1.02 17.13 -24.62
C ARG A 296 0.03 16.88 -25.74
N GLU A 297 0.29 17.50 -26.91
CA GLU A 297 -0.42 17.16 -28.11
C GLU A 297 -0.51 15.63 -28.16
N PRO A 298 -1.69 15.01 -28.08
CA PRO A 298 -1.81 13.60 -28.38
C PRO A 298 -1.24 13.47 -29.77
N ALA A 299 -0.32 12.55 -29.98
CA ALA A 299 0.03 12.15 -31.35
C ALA A 299 -1.31 11.96 -32.04
N ALA A 300 -1.58 12.80 -33.06
CA ALA A 300 -2.92 12.98 -33.62
C ALA A 300 -3.44 11.60 -34.03
N ARG A 301 -4.26 10.99 -33.18
CA ARG A 301 -4.91 9.72 -33.51
C ARG A 301 -5.93 10.02 -34.61
N THR A 302 -5.91 9.22 -35.64
CA THR A 302 -6.97 9.24 -36.63
C THR A 302 -8.30 8.84 -35.98
N VAL A 303 -9.41 9.28 -36.52
CA VAL A 303 -10.76 8.88 -36.07
C VAL A 303 -10.91 7.35 -36.04
N ALA A 304 -10.30 6.65 -37.01
CA ALA A 304 -10.32 5.19 -37.08
C ALA A 304 -9.54 4.54 -35.92
N GLU A 305 -8.40 5.10 -35.52
CA GLU A 305 -7.60 4.60 -34.38
C GLU A 305 -8.33 4.80 -33.06
N VAL A 306 -8.99 5.95 -32.86
CA VAL A 306 -9.83 6.21 -31.67
C VAL A 306 -11.01 5.23 -31.61
N TYR A 307 -11.68 5.00 -32.74
CA TYR A 307 -12.78 4.04 -32.83
C TYR A 307 -12.32 2.61 -32.52
N SER A 308 -11.21 2.16 -33.11
CA SER A 308 -10.66 0.82 -32.88
C SER A 308 -10.26 0.60 -31.43
N ALA A 309 -9.58 1.59 -30.82
CA ALA A 309 -9.24 1.55 -29.40
C ALA A 309 -10.49 1.52 -28.51
N GLY A 310 -11.50 2.30 -28.85
CA GLY A 310 -12.78 2.32 -28.14
C GLY A 310 -13.53 0.99 -28.24
N LEU A 311 -13.58 0.40 -29.42
CA LEU A 311 -14.21 -0.90 -29.62
C LEU A 311 -13.52 -2.01 -28.83
N ALA A 312 -12.18 -2.00 -28.79
CA ALA A 312 -11.39 -2.95 -27.99
C ALA A 312 -11.69 -2.81 -26.48
N VAL A 313 -11.76 -1.59 -25.95
CA VAL A 313 -12.11 -1.36 -24.54
C VAL A 313 -13.56 -1.74 -24.27
N ARG A 314 -14.50 -1.39 -25.15
CA ARG A 314 -15.92 -1.75 -25.03
C ARG A 314 -16.09 -3.27 -24.92
N ARG A 315 -15.42 -4.04 -25.77
CA ARG A 315 -15.41 -5.52 -25.73
C ARG A 315 -14.81 -6.05 -24.43
N ALA A 316 -13.69 -5.51 -24.01
CA ALA A 316 -13.02 -5.94 -22.77
C ALA A 316 -13.86 -5.66 -21.51
N VAL A 317 -14.77 -4.67 -21.54
CA VAL A 317 -15.63 -4.27 -20.41
C VAL A 317 -16.99 -4.94 -20.44
N LEU A 318 -17.64 -4.96 -21.61
CA LEU A 318 -19.02 -5.46 -21.76
C LEU A 318 -19.10 -6.92 -22.25
N GLY A 319 -17.99 -7.46 -22.73
CA GLY A 319 -17.91 -8.79 -23.36
C GLY A 319 -18.26 -8.79 -24.85
N ASP A 320 -17.67 -9.76 -25.57
CA ASP A 320 -17.82 -9.86 -27.04
C ASP A 320 -19.26 -10.11 -27.46
N THR A 321 -19.96 -11.02 -26.80
CA THR A 321 -21.36 -11.36 -27.12
C THR A 321 -22.28 -10.13 -27.07
N HIS A 322 -22.15 -9.30 -26.04
CA HIS A 322 -22.94 -8.08 -25.92
C HIS A 322 -22.62 -7.06 -27.02
N VAL A 323 -21.33 -6.86 -27.31
CA VAL A 323 -20.89 -5.89 -28.32
C VAL A 323 -21.26 -6.34 -29.73
N ASP A 324 -21.18 -7.64 -30.01
CA ASP A 324 -21.59 -8.19 -31.32
C ASP A 324 -23.10 -8.04 -31.53
N ALA A 325 -23.90 -8.36 -30.49
CA ALA A 325 -25.35 -8.17 -30.56
C ALA A 325 -25.73 -6.68 -30.75
N ALA A 326 -25.08 -5.78 -30.01
CA ALA A 326 -25.28 -4.34 -30.15
C ALA A 326 -24.85 -3.82 -31.52
N THR A 327 -23.78 -4.36 -32.10
CA THR A 327 -23.29 -4.01 -33.45
C THR A 327 -24.22 -4.50 -34.53
N ALA A 328 -24.74 -5.71 -34.40
CA ALA A 328 -25.71 -6.28 -35.35
C ALA A 328 -27.07 -5.55 -35.34
N ALA A 329 -27.41 -4.90 -34.21
CA ALA A 329 -28.66 -4.13 -34.06
C ALA A 329 -28.55 -2.67 -34.55
N ILE A 330 -27.40 -2.24 -35.10
CA ILE A 330 -27.23 -0.88 -35.65
C ILE A 330 -28.11 -0.68 -36.86
N THR A 331 -28.94 0.37 -36.82
CA THR A 331 -29.77 0.84 -37.96
C THR A 331 -29.21 2.18 -38.45
N PRO A 332 -29.63 2.64 -39.64
CA PRO A 332 -29.25 3.97 -40.13
C PRO A 332 -29.52 5.10 -39.13
N GLU A 333 -30.60 4.99 -38.35
CA GLU A 333 -31.00 5.99 -37.34
C GLU A 333 -30.10 5.96 -36.08
N THR A 334 -29.48 4.82 -35.78
CA THR A 334 -28.64 4.64 -34.59
C THR A 334 -27.14 4.65 -34.87
N ALA A 335 -26.73 4.61 -36.15
CA ALA A 335 -25.34 4.47 -36.57
C ALA A 335 -24.45 5.60 -36.03
N ASP A 336 -24.87 6.86 -36.20
CA ASP A 336 -24.11 8.02 -35.73
C ASP A 336 -23.96 8.02 -34.20
N PHE A 337 -25.00 7.61 -33.49
CA PHE A 337 -24.97 7.51 -32.05
C PHE A 337 -24.02 6.39 -31.57
N GLN A 338 -24.06 5.23 -32.22
CA GLN A 338 -23.15 4.13 -31.91
C GLN A 338 -21.69 4.48 -32.22
N ASP A 339 -21.42 5.17 -33.31
CA ASP A 339 -20.10 5.70 -33.62
C ASP A 339 -19.65 6.72 -32.57
N PHE A 340 -20.53 7.66 -32.22
CA PHE A 340 -20.23 8.67 -31.18
C PHE A 340 -19.88 8.03 -29.85
N ILE A 341 -20.68 7.12 -29.29
CA ILE A 341 -20.40 6.51 -28.00
C ILE A 341 -19.15 5.62 -28.05
N THR A 342 -18.89 4.93 -29.16
CA THR A 342 -17.70 4.08 -29.31
C THR A 342 -16.44 4.92 -29.32
N ARG A 343 -16.41 6.03 -30.04
CA ARG A 343 -15.28 6.95 -30.09
C ARG A 343 -15.13 7.75 -28.80
N TYR A 344 -16.20 8.42 -28.36
CA TYR A 344 -16.11 9.39 -27.27
C TYR A 344 -16.07 8.69 -25.90
N ALA A 345 -17.08 7.87 -25.56
CA ALA A 345 -17.11 7.22 -24.26
C ALA A 345 -15.99 6.16 -24.13
N TRP A 346 -15.93 5.23 -25.06
CA TRP A 346 -15.01 4.12 -24.97
C TRP A 346 -13.61 4.47 -25.46
N GLY A 347 -13.46 5.21 -26.56
CA GLY A 347 -12.20 5.57 -27.19
C GLY A 347 -11.46 6.72 -26.50
N GLU A 348 -12.19 7.72 -25.99
CA GLU A 348 -11.59 8.89 -25.36
C GLU A 348 -11.63 8.84 -23.82
N ILE A 349 -12.76 8.43 -23.20
CA ILE A 349 -12.90 8.49 -21.74
C ILE A 349 -12.40 7.20 -21.07
N TRP A 350 -12.86 6.03 -21.51
CA TRP A 350 -12.50 4.76 -20.89
C TRP A 350 -11.06 4.30 -21.18
N THR A 351 -10.41 4.88 -22.19
CA THR A 351 -8.97 4.66 -22.48
C THR A 351 -8.05 5.56 -21.68
N ARG A 352 -8.58 6.59 -20.97
CA ARG A 352 -7.74 7.53 -20.21
C ARG A 352 -7.05 6.82 -19.02
N PRO A 353 -5.77 7.11 -18.79
CA PRO A 353 -5.01 6.45 -17.71
C PRO A 353 -5.33 6.96 -16.29
N GLY A 354 -6.10 8.06 -16.14
CA GLY A 354 -6.34 8.73 -14.86
C GLY A 354 -7.20 7.96 -13.85
N LEU A 355 -7.98 6.94 -14.30
CA LEU A 355 -8.75 6.04 -13.44
C LEU A 355 -8.63 4.62 -13.98
N ASP A 356 -8.47 3.64 -13.11
CA ASP A 356 -8.54 2.23 -13.48
C ASP A 356 -9.98 1.78 -13.78
N ARG A 357 -10.14 0.58 -14.36
CA ARG A 357 -11.45 0.06 -14.77
C ARG A 357 -12.38 -0.24 -13.60
N ARG A 358 -11.85 -0.64 -12.43
CA ARG A 358 -12.63 -0.88 -11.22
C ARG A 358 -13.26 0.42 -10.73
N THR A 359 -12.44 1.47 -10.58
CA THR A 359 -12.90 2.81 -10.17
C THR A 359 -13.93 3.37 -11.15
N ARG A 360 -13.72 3.20 -12.47
CA ARG A 360 -14.72 3.62 -13.48
C ARG A 360 -16.03 2.87 -13.31
N SER A 361 -16.00 1.57 -13.00
CA SER A 361 -17.21 0.78 -12.75
C SER A 361 -17.97 1.28 -11.52
N PHE A 362 -17.30 1.60 -10.41
CA PHE A 362 -17.95 2.22 -9.24
C PHE A 362 -18.66 3.52 -9.58
N LEU A 363 -17.98 4.43 -10.30
CA LEU A 363 -18.56 5.71 -10.72
C LEU A 363 -19.74 5.52 -11.67
N THR A 364 -19.63 4.59 -12.63
CA THR A 364 -20.70 4.30 -13.58
C THR A 364 -21.93 3.75 -12.85
N LEU A 365 -21.77 2.80 -11.94
CA LEU A 365 -22.86 2.27 -11.12
C LEU A 365 -23.54 3.40 -10.32
N ALA A 366 -22.77 4.24 -9.62
CA ALA A 366 -23.32 5.36 -8.84
C ALA A 366 -24.08 6.37 -9.73
N CYS A 367 -23.54 6.70 -10.91
CA CYS A 367 -24.22 7.60 -11.87
C CYS A 367 -25.53 7.02 -12.39
N LEU A 368 -25.53 5.72 -12.77
CA LEU A 368 -26.73 5.05 -13.29
C LEU A 368 -27.83 4.95 -12.23
N ILE A 369 -27.46 4.66 -10.99
CA ILE A 369 -28.39 4.59 -9.86
C ILE A 369 -28.99 5.98 -9.59
N THR A 370 -28.15 7.00 -9.52
CA THR A 370 -28.59 8.39 -9.25
C THR A 370 -29.44 8.95 -10.40
N GLY A 371 -29.12 8.59 -11.64
CA GLY A 371 -29.85 8.98 -12.83
C GLY A 371 -31.14 8.18 -13.09
N GLY A 372 -31.39 7.09 -12.34
CA GLY A 372 -32.53 6.20 -12.56
C GLY A 372 -32.45 5.38 -13.87
N HIS A 373 -31.22 5.09 -14.35
CA HIS A 373 -30.99 4.35 -15.60
C HIS A 373 -30.96 2.84 -15.32
N GLU A 374 -32.12 2.29 -14.96
CA GLU A 374 -32.26 0.91 -14.50
C GLU A 374 -31.94 -0.12 -15.58
N HIS A 375 -32.23 0.22 -16.85
CA HIS A 375 -31.99 -0.68 -17.98
C HIS A 375 -30.49 -0.92 -18.23
N GLU A 376 -29.70 0.13 -18.17
CA GLU A 376 -28.25 0.08 -18.33
C GLU A 376 -27.54 -0.49 -17.10
N LEU A 377 -28.17 -0.38 -15.93
CA LEU A 377 -27.59 -0.82 -14.66
C LEU A 377 -27.29 -2.32 -14.64
N ALA A 378 -28.19 -3.17 -15.14
CA ALA A 378 -27.99 -4.62 -15.19
C ALA A 378 -26.74 -5.01 -15.99
N MET A 379 -26.54 -4.37 -17.15
CA MET A 379 -25.36 -4.55 -17.99
C MET A 379 -24.09 -4.11 -17.25
N HIS A 380 -24.13 -2.96 -16.59
CA HIS A 380 -22.95 -2.43 -15.86
C HIS A 380 -22.65 -3.16 -14.56
N VAL A 381 -23.60 -3.86 -13.95
CA VAL A 381 -23.36 -4.83 -12.88
C VAL A 381 -22.53 -6.01 -13.38
N ARG A 382 -22.85 -6.58 -14.55
CA ARG A 382 -22.02 -7.62 -15.19
C ARG A 382 -20.62 -7.09 -15.53
N ALA A 383 -20.55 -5.91 -16.16
CA ALA A 383 -19.29 -5.25 -16.50
C ALA A 383 -18.41 -4.96 -15.28
N ALA A 384 -18.99 -4.61 -14.14
CA ALA A 384 -18.25 -4.38 -12.90
C ALA A 384 -17.57 -5.66 -12.40
N LEU A 385 -18.24 -6.82 -12.47
CA LEU A 385 -17.62 -8.12 -12.15
C LEU A 385 -16.48 -8.44 -13.13
N THR A 386 -16.66 -8.21 -14.42
CA THR A 386 -15.62 -8.38 -15.45
C THR A 386 -14.41 -7.48 -15.16
N ASN A 387 -14.63 -6.28 -14.66
CA ASN A 387 -13.58 -5.33 -14.27
C ASN A 387 -12.99 -5.61 -12.88
N GLY A 388 -13.34 -6.73 -12.25
CA GLY A 388 -12.73 -7.24 -11.03
C GLY A 388 -13.38 -6.75 -9.72
N LEU A 389 -14.61 -6.19 -9.75
CA LEU A 389 -15.36 -5.95 -8.53
C LEU A 389 -15.99 -7.27 -8.05
N SER A 390 -16.01 -7.46 -6.74
CA SER A 390 -16.79 -8.53 -6.11
C SER A 390 -18.26 -8.14 -5.97
N ARG A 391 -19.15 -9.13 -5.81
CA ARG A 391 -20.57 -8.88 -5.51
C ARG A 391 -20.78 -8.08 -4.23
N ALA A 392 -19.92 -8.30 -3.23
CA ALA A 392 -19.93 -7.54 -1.98
C ALA A 392 -19.60 -6.06 -2.20
N GLU A 393 -18.57 -5.75 -2.97
CA GLU A 393 -18.19 -4.37 -3.30
C GLU A 393 -19.25 -3.64 -4.13
N ILE A 394 -19.91 -4.35 -5.06
CA ILE A 394 -21.04 -3.80 -5.83
C ILE A 394 -22.20 -3.47 -4.89
N SER A 395 -22.53 -4.36 -3.96
CA SER A 395 -23.60 -4.12 -2.97
C SER A 395 -23.26 -2.95 -2.03
N GLU A 396 -22.01 -2.84 -1.61
CA GLU A 396 -21.54 -1.72 -0.78
C GLU A 396 -21.61 -0.38 -1.52
N ALA A 397 -21.24 -0.36 -2.79
CA ALA A 397 -21.37 0.84 -3.62
C ALA A 397 -22.85 1.29 -3.77
N MET A 398 -23.78 0.34 -3.90
CA MET A 398 -25.21 0.63 -3.94
C MET A 398 -25.73 1.15 -2.61
N LEU A 399 -25.28 0.56 -1.50
CA LEU A 399 -25.61 1.03 -0.15
C LEU A 399 -25.09 2.46 0.08
N HIS A 400 -23.83 2.72 -0.27
CA HIS A 400 -23.25 4.06 -0.19
C HIS A 400 -24.05 5.06 -1.03
N THR A 401 -24.41 4.70 -2.26
CA THR A 401 -25.16 5.55 -3.15
C THR A 401 -26.56 5.90 -2.61
N ALA A 402 -27.16 5.04 -1.75
CA ALA A 402 -28.45 5.30 -1.11
C ALA A 402 -28.49 6.61 -0.32
N ILE A 403 -27.37 7.02 0.25
CA ILE A 403 -27.26 8.26 1.05
C ILE A 403 -27.42 9.50 0.16
N TYR A 404 -26.99 9.43 -1.09
CA TYR A 404 -26.97 10.57 -2.04
C TYR A 404 -28.12 10.52 -3.04
N ALA A 405 -28.52 9.32 -3.50
CA ALA A 405 -29.57 9.11 -4.49
C ALA A 405 -30.95 8.79 -3.86
N GLY A 406 -30.96 8.51 -2.56
CA GLY A 406 -32.15 8.11 -1.81
C GLY A 406 -32.40 6.59 -1.80
N VAL A 407 -33.03 6.14 -0.72
CA VAL A 407 -33.32 4.72 -0.46
C VAL A 407 -34.10 4.03 -1.58
N PRO A 408 -35.11 4.64 -2.22
CA PRO A 408 -35.83 3.99 -3.31
C PRO A 408 -34.95 3.62 -4.50
N ALA A 409 -34.02 4.51 -4.92
CA ALA A 409 -33.10 4.26 -6.03
C ALA A 409 -32.13 3.10 -5.71
N ALA A 410 -31.60 3.06 -4.51
CA ALA A 410 -30.73 1.97 -4.07
C ALA A 410 -31.49 0.64 -3.94
N ASN A 411 -32.76 0.65 -3.52
CA ASN A 411 -33.58 -0.56 -3.43
C ASN A 411 -33.83 -1.17 -4.81
N SER A 412 -34.18 -0.35 -5.82
CA SER A 412 -34.27 -0.79 -7.22
C SER A 412 -32.93 -1.36 -7.69
N ALA A 413 -31.81 -0.66 -7.43
CA ALA A 413 -30.48 -1.10 -7.84
C ALA A 413 -30.07 -2.45 -7.23
N LEU A 414 -30.30 -2.65 -5.94
CA LEU A 414 -30.02 -3.94 -5.25
C LEU A 414 -30.89 -5.08 -5.81
N SER A 415 -32.15 -4.79 -6.17
CA SER A 415 -33.03 -5.78 -6.81
C SER A 415 -32.50 -6.19 -8.18
N ILE A 416 -32.05 -5.22 -9.00
CA ILE A 416 -31.45 -5.46 -10.32
C ILE A 416 -30.15 -6.26 -10.17
N ALA A 417 -29.27 -5.89 -9.23
CA ALA A 417 -28.03 -6.60 -8.98
C ALA A 417 -28.30 -8.07 -8.58
N ARG A 418 -29.23 -8.32 -7.67
CA ARG A 418 -29.63 -9.66 -7.26
C ARG A 418 -30.12 -10.52 -8.44
N THR A 419 -30.97 -9.96 -9.29
CA THR A 419 -31.46 -10.65 -10.49
C THR A 419 -30.31 -10.95 -11.47
N THR A 420 -29.40 -10.00 -11.64
CA THR A 420 -28.22 -10.16 -12.50
C THR A 420 -27.26 -11.23 -11.97
N PHE A 421 -27.04 -11.27 -10.65
CA PHE A 421 -26.19 -12.30 -10.03
C PHE A 421 -26.81 -13.70 -10.16
N ALA A 422 -28.13 -13.83 -9.97
CA ALA A 422 -28.82 -15.09 -10.16
C ALA A 422 -28.71 -15.61 -11.60
N ALA A 423 -28.90 -14.74 -12.59
CA ALA A 423 -28.73 -15.10 -14.00
C ALA A 423 -27.31 -15.56 -14.33
N LEU A 424 -26.29 -14.92 -13.74
CA LEU A 424 -24.88 -15.34 -13.90
C LEU A 424 -24.60 -16.70 -13.24
N ASP A 425 -25.22 -17.01 -12.11
CA ASP A 425 -25.10 -18.31 -11.46
C ASP A 425 -25.76 -19.42 -12.29
N GLU A 426 -26.91 -19.13 -12.92
CA GLU A 426 -27.58 -20.04 -13.84
C GLU A 426 -26.74 -20.27 -15.12
N GLU A 427 -26.18 -19.20 -15.73
CA GLU A 427 -25.28 -19.30 -16.88
C GLU A 427 -24.03 -20.15 -16.57
N ALA A 428 -23.46 -20.00 -15.37
CA ALA A 428 -22.30 -20.78 -14.91
C ALA A 428 -22.63 -22.26 -14.58
N ALA A 429 -23.87 -22.56 -14.29
CA ALA A 429 -24.35 -23.92 -13.97
C ALA A 429 -24.71 -24.75 -15.22
N LEU A 430 -24.85 -24.12 -16.38
CA LEU A 430 -25.12 -24.84 -17.63
C LEU A 430 -23.87 -25.63 -18.05
N PRO A 431 -23.99 -26.95 -18.34
CA PRO A 431 -22.87 -27.72 -18.87
C PRO A 431 -22.45 -27.15 -20.22
N ALA A 432 -21.12 -27.11 -20.47
CA ALA A 432 -20.57 -26.72 -21.77
C ALA A 432 -21.04 -27.73 -22.84
N GLU A 433 -22.19 -27.53 -23.42
CA GLU A 433 -22.66 -28.31 -24.55
C GLU A 433 -21.97 -27.83 -25.83
N CYS A 434 -21.17 -28.77 -26.36
CA CYS A 434 -20.78 -28.95 -27.77
C CYS A 434 -20.61 -27.66 -28.59
N ALA A 435 -19.37 -27.25 -28.74
CA ALA A 435 -18.97 -26.52 -29.94
C ALA A 435 -19.21 -27.45 -31.15
N PRO A 436 -19.88 -27.00 -32.22
CA PRO A 436 -20.02 -27.83 -33.43
C PRO A 436 -18.64 -28.12 -34.01
N ASP A 437 -18.39 -29.40 -34.24
CA ASP A 437 -17.18 -29.91 -34.87
C ASP A 437 -16.93 -29.16 -36.19
N ALA A 438 -15.78 -28.52 -36.29
CA ALA A 438 -15.27 -28.04 -37.57
C ALA A 438 -14.96 -29.25 -38.45
N GLU A 439 -15.74 -29.44 -39.51
CA GLU A 439 -15.46 -30.44 -40.53
C GLU A 439 -14.03 -30.27 -41.09
N PRO A 440 -13.26 -31.36 -41.27
CA PRO A 440 -11.95 -31.29 -41.89
C PRO A 440 -12.11 -30.99 -43.40
N GLY A 441 -11.53 -29.88 -43.83
CA GLY A 441 -11.52 -29.41 -45.20
C GLY A 441 -11.04 -30.47 -46.17
N ALA A 442 -11.86 -30.72 -47.18
CA ALA A 442 -11.55 -31.58 -48.30
C ALA A 442 -10.37 -31.03 -49.10
N ASP A 443 -9.36 -31.84 -49.24
CA ASP A 443 -8.21 -31.72 -50.17
C ASP A 443 -8.72 -31.75 -51.61
N SER A 444 -8.61 -30.64 -52.32
CA SER A 444 -8.84 -30.59 -53.77
C SER A 444 -7.57 -30.18 -54.51
N SER A 445 -6.61 -31.09 -54.59
CA SER A 445 -5.55 -31.07 -55.56
C SER A 445 -5.95 -31.93 -56.76
N GLN A 446 -6.61 -31.39 -57.75
CA GLN A 446 -6.60 -31.93 -59.10
C GLN A 446 -6.70 -30.79 -60.13
N THR A 447 -5.58 -30.55 -60.76
CA THR A 447 -5.39 -29.82 -62.00
C THR A 447 -5.88 -30.67 -63.20
N PRO A 448 -6.69 -30.17 -64.12
CA PRO A 448 -6.81 -30.79 -65.43
C PRO A 448 -5.94 -30.03 -66.45
N SER A 449 -5.07 -30.79 -67.11
CA SER A 449 -4.39 -30.43 -68.35
C SER A 449 -5.37 -30.29 -69.51
N ARG A 450 -5.07 -29.33 -70.37
CA ARG A 450 -5.71 -29.07 -71.68
C ARG A 450 -5.40 -30.17 -72.71
N PRO A 451 -6.24 -30.26 -73.76
CA PRO A 451 -5.76 -29.81 -75.06
C PRO A 451 -6.35 -28.48 -75.52
#